data_32f9b4d6955999b6e254f63fe81f4808
#
_entry.id   32f9b4d6955999b6e254f63fe81f4808
#
_cell.length_a   1.000
_cell.length_b   1.000
_cell.length_c   1.000
_cell.angle_alpha   90.00
_cell.angle_beta   90.00
_cell.angle_gamma   90.00
#
_symmetry.space_group_name_H-M   'P 1'
#
loop_
_entity.id
_entity.type
_entity.pdbx_description
1 polymer ?
#
loop_
_entity_poly.entity_id
_entity_poly.type
_entity_poly.pdbx_seq_one_letter_code
_entity_poly.pdbx_strand_id
1 'polypeptide(L)'
;MNRIILIGNGFDLAHNLPTKYEDFINWYWGNIARRFYFNLSNVYTDCLCSLKIKRSTWGEFAYNNYSILHPRPYHEYIKDIMNDKENFEVQLTPFLQNICQSIATKGWVDIENEYYYLLNQCTFSPLPFEYKDLNEQLSFIQTQLVEYLSSICIFRRIPVQHFR
;
A
#
# COMPACT_ATOMS: atom_id res chain seq x y z
N MET A 1 -14.71 -37.02 -14.69
CA MET A 1 -15.53 -36.11 -13.86
C MET A 1 -14.73 -34.83 -13.64
N ASN A 2 -15.17 -33.70 -14.19
CA ASN A 2 -14.44 -32.43 -14.05
C ASN A 2 -14.79 -31.84 -12.68
N ARG A 3 -13.77 -31.53 -11.87
CA ARG A 3 -13.94 -30.84 -10.58
C ARG A 3 -13.53 -29.38 -10.77
N ILE A 4 -14.37 -28.46 -10.37
CA ILE A 4 -14.05 -27.03 -10.26
C ILE A 4 -13.69 -26.78 -8.79
N ILE A 5 -12.50 -26.23 -8.55
CA ILE A 5 -12.04 -25.81 -7.23
C ILE A 5 -11.99 -24.29 -7.25
N LEU A 6 -12.78 -23.66 -6.38
CA LEU A 6 -12.74 -22.23 -6.15
C LEU A 6 -11.78 -21.98 -4.98
N ILE A 7 -10.71 -21.22 -5.27
CA ILE A 7 -9.70 -20.86 -4.27
C ILE A 7 -9.81 -19.35 -4.05
N GLY A 8 -10.08 -18.95 -2.82
CA GLY A 8 -10.12 -17.55 -2.42
C GLY A 8 -8.95 -17.19 -1.49
N ASN A 9 -8.86 -15.94 -1.08
CA ASN A 9 -7.82 -15.44 -0.19
C ASN A 9 -7.67 -16.21 1.13
N GLY A 10 -8.75 -16.83 1.62
CA GLY A 10 -8.70 -17.71 2.79
C GLY A 10 -7.77 -18.92 2.64
N PHE A 11 -7.57 -19.43 1.42
CA PHE A 11 -6.62 -20.49 1.14
C PHE A 11 -5.18 -20.02 1.35
N ASP A 12 -4.85 -18.85 0.83
CA ASP A 12 -3.51 -18.25 0.96
C ASP A 12 -3.17 -17.99 2.43
N LEU A 13 -4.12 -17.45 3.18
CA LEU A 13 -3.96 -17.17 4.61
C LEU A 13 -3.78 -18.45 5.43
N ALA A 14 -4.47 -19.55 5.07
CA ALA A 14 -4.29 -20.86 5.71
C ALA A 14 -2.88 -21.43 5.48
N HIS A 15 -2.20 -21.01 4.43
CA HIS A 15 -0.80 -21.34 4.12
C HIS A 15 0.21 -20.29 4.63
N ASN A 16 -0.22 -19.36 5.49
CA ASN A 16 0.57 -18.26 6.02
C ASN A 16 1.19 -17.37 4.91
N LEU A 17 0.47 -17.18 3.81
CA LEU A 17 0.86 -16.24 2.79
C LEU A 17 0.33 -14.84 3.17
N PRO A 18 1.17 -13.80 3.15
CA PRO A 18 0.75 -12.44 3.47
C PRO A 18 0.04 -11.82 2.25
N THR A 19 -1.20 -12.23 1.99
CA THR A 19 -1.99 -11.81 0.82
C THR A 19 -3.15 -10.89 1.17
N LYS A 20 -3.20 -10.37 2.40
CA LYS A 20 -4.17 -9.34 2.77
C LYS A 20 -3.83 -8.00 2.10
N TYR A 21 -4.84 -7.21 1.82
CA TYR A 21 -4.62 -5.84 1.34
C TYR A 21 -3.80 -4.99 2.33
N GLU A 22 -3.92 -5.22 3.64
CA GLU A 22 -3.09 -4.59 4.65
C GLU A 22 -1.59 -4.89 4.44
N ASP A 23 -1.25 -6.16 4.14
CA ASP A 23 0.14 -6.58 3.87
C ASP A 23 0.67 -5.88 2.60
N PHE A 24 -0.17 -5.78 1.56
CA PHE A 24 0.14 -5.06 0.34
C PHE A 24 0.39 -3.56 0.60
N ILE A 25 -0.47 -2.89 1.34
CA ILE A 25 -0.32 -1.46 1.67
C ILE A 25 0.94 -1.23 2.52
N ASN A 26 1.25 -2.13 3.45
CA ASN A 26 2.51 -2.09 4.19
C ASN A 26 3.73 -2.24 3.27
N TRP A 27 3.67 -3.12 2.30
CA TRP A 27 4.74 -3.28 1.30
C TRP A 27 4.88 -2.02 0.42
N TYR A 28 3.77 -1.44 -0.03
CA TYR A 28 3.77 -0.20 -0.82
C TYR A 28 4.47 0.94 -0.06
N TRP A 29 4.08 1.20 1.19
CA TRP A 29 4.74 2.21 2.02
C TRP A 29 6.19 1.86 2.32
N GLY A 30 6.52 0.59 2.50
CA GLY A 30 7.88 0.11 2.68
C GLY A 30 8.79 0.40 1.48
N ASN A 31 8.26 0.32 0.26
CA ASN A 31 8.99 0.68 -0.95
C ASN A 31 9.29 2.18 -1.02
N ILE A 32 8.33 3.01 -0.65
CA ILE A 32 8.51 4.47 -0.60
C ILE A 32 9.54 4.83 0.47
N ALA A 33 9.42 4.28 1.67
CA ALA A 33 10.36 4.51 2.76
C ALA A 33 11.81 4.13 2.39
N ARG A 34 11.98 3.00 1.72
CA ARG A 34 13.32 2.58 1.22
C ARG A 34 13.93 3.57 0.24
N ARG A 35 13.15 4.17 -0.65
CA ARG A 35 13.64 5.20 -1.59
C ARG A 35 14.20 6.41 -0.85
N PHE A 36 13.52 6.86 0.19
CA PHE A 36 14.02 7.95 1.04
C PHE A 36 15.24 7.53 1.85
N TYR A 37 15.22 6.34 2.46
CA TYR A 37 16.32 5.84 3.28
C TYR A 37 17.66 5.78 2.53
N PHE A 38 17.63 5.35 1.27
CA PHE A 38 18.83 5.29 0.44
C PHE A 38 19.19 6.63 -0.23
N ASN A 39 18.59 7.75 0.19
CA ASN A 39 18.82 9.09 -0.36
C ASN A 39 18.69 9.17 -1.88
N LEU A 40 17.81 8.36 -2.46
CA LEU A 40 17.58 8.36 -3.90
C LEU A 40 16.85 9.63 -4.35
N SER A 41 16.07 10.26 -3.45
CA SER A 41 15.37 11.52 -3.68
C SER A 41 14.76 12.04 -2.38
N ASN A 42 14.62 13.37 -2.25
CA ASN A 42 13.83 13.99 -1.18
C ASN A 42 12.35 14.14 -1.56
N VAL A 43 11.96 13.67 -2.73
CA VAL A 43 10.60 13.74 -3.25
C VAL A 43 10.23 12.37 -3.83
N TYR A 44 9.05 11.90 -3.50
CA TYR A 44 8.40 10.77 -4.14
C TYR A 44 7.03 11.22 -4.63
N THR A 45 6.69 10.86 -5.86
CA THR A 45 5.37 11.12 -6.44
C THR A 45 4.97 9.97 -7.35
N ASP A 46 3.73 9.53 -7.20
CA ASP A 46 3.02 8.65 -8.12
C ASP A 46 1.56 9.12 -8.29
N CYS A 47 0.69 8.32 -8.88
CA CYS A 47 -0.70 8.69 -9.07
C CYS A 47 -1.56 8.59 -7.79
N LEU A 48 -1.04 8.02 -6.70
CA LEU A 48 -1.75 7.88 -5.42
C LEU A 48 -1.31 8.91 -4.37
N CYS A 49 -0.03 9.31 -4.39
CA CYS A 49 0.49 10.22 -3.39
C CYS A 49 1.69 11.04 -3.86
N SER A 50 1.92 12.14 -3.16
CA SER A 50 3.16 12.91 -3.24
C SER A 50 3.69 13.14 -1.83
N LEU A 51 4.97 12.78 -1.61
CA LEU A 51 5.67 12.99 -0.36
C LEU A 51 6.95 13.78 -0.61
N LYS A 52 7.19 14.81 0.20
CA LYS A 52 8.40 15.63 0.13
C LYS A 52 8.97 15.83 1.52
N ILE A 53 10.28 15.62 1.66
CA ILE A 53 11.03 15.89 2.87
C ILE A 53 11.53 17.34 2.80
N LYS A 54 11.13 18.17 3.77
CA LYS A 54 11.46 19.58 3.80
C LYS A 54 12.85 19.87 4.38
N ARG A 55 13.35 19.00 5.26
CA ARG A 55 14.67 19.13 5.91
C ARG A 55 15.54 17.91 5.64
N SER A 56 16.87 18.11 5.66
CA SER A 56 17.87 17.05 5.41
C SER A 56 18.02 16.03 6.56
N THR A 57 17.13 16.03 7.53
CA THR A 57 17.18 15.20 8.76
C THR A 57 16.55 13.83 8.58
N TRP A 58 16.22 13.42 7.35
CA TRP A 58 15.62 12.11 7.11
C TRP A 58 16.43 10.94 7.66
N GLY A 59 17.75 10.99 7.53
CA GLY A 59 18.62 9.92 8.05
C GLY A 59 18.45 9.73 9.55
N GLU A 60 18.32 10.81 10.30
CA GLU A 60 18.14 10.79 11.75
C GLU A 60 16.71 10.37 12.13
N PHE A 61 15.71 10.89 11.42
CA PHE A 61 14.31 10.48 11.59
C PHE A 61 14.11 9.00 11.24
N ALA A 62 14.66 8.54 10.12
CA ALA A 62 14.58 7.14 9.71
C ALA A 62 15.29 6.22 10.71
N TYR A 63 16.49 6.59 11.18
CA TYR A 63 17.22 5.82 12.19
C TYR A 63 16.42 5.69 13.48
N ASN A 64 15.82 6.77 13.96
CA ASN A 64 15.08 6.76 15.23
C ASN A 64 13.72 6.07 15.14
N ASN A 65 13.03 6.14 14.01
CA ASN A 65 11.67 5.66 13.87
C ASN A 65 11.54 4.35 13.08
N TYR A 66 12.48 4.05 12.18
CA TYR A 66 12.50 2.83 11.37
C TYR A 66 13.59 1.84 11.81
N SER A 67 14.06 2.00 13.03
CA SER A 67 15.06 1.10 13.61
C SER A 67 14.59 -0.34 13.52
N ILE A 68 15.49 -1.24 13.08
CA ILE A 68 15.32 -2.70 13.07
C ILE A 68 14.92 -3.23 14.47
N LEU A 69 15.18 -2.46 15.52
CA LEU A 69 14.93 -2.84 16.91
C LEU A 69 13.44 -2.77 17.31
N HIS A 70 12.63 -2.01 16.58
CA HIS A 70 11.18 -1.90 16.83
C HIS A 70 10.41 -1.92 15.52
N PRO A 71 10.21 -3.10 14.91
CA PRO A 71 9.48 -3.23 13.66
C PRO A 71 8.00 -2.86 13.89
N ARG A 72 7.60 -1.69 13.42
CA ARG A 72 6.19 -1.26 13.35
C ARG A 72 5.72 -1.43 11.91
N PRO A 73 4.41 -1.69 11.68
CA PRO A 73 3.85 -1.65 10.33
C PRO A 73 4.06 -0.27 9.66
N TYR A 74 4.41 -0.26 8.38
CA TYR A 74 4.71 1.00 7.67
C TYR A 74 3.52 1.97 7.64
N HIS A 75 2.28 1.48 7.65
CA HIS A 75 1.10 2.34 7.69
C HIS A 75 1.01 3.17 8.98
N GLU A 76 1.60 2.72 10.09
CA GLU A 76 1.68 3.51 11.32
C GLU A 76 2.67 4.67 11.18
N TYR A 77 3.82 4.44 10.52
CA TYR A 77 4.78 5.51 10.25
C TYR A 77 4.22 6.59 9.34
N ILE A 78 3.36 6.22 8.38
CA ILE A 78 2.72 7.21 7.52
C ILE A 78 1.83 8.15 8.29
N LYS A 79 1.15 7.68 9.35
CA LYS A 79 0.40 8.58 10.24
C LYS A 79 1.31 9.60 10.94
N ASP A 80 2.46 9.15 11.41
CA ASP A 80 3.43 10.03 12.06
C ASP A 80 3.95 11.07 11.07
N ILE A 81 4.31 10.65 9.86
CA ILE A 81 4.74 11.52 8.76
C ILE A 81 3.65 12.53 8.36
N MET A 82 2.39 12.11 8.28
CA MET A 82 1.27 13.00 7.96
C MET A 82 1.02 14.06 9.05
N ASN A 83 1.34 13.74 10.29
CA ASN A 83 1.19 14.67 11.42
C ASN A 83 2.39 15.62 11.56
N ASP A 84 3.56 15.24 11.08
CA ASP A 84 4.78 16.05 11.13
C ASP A 84 4.88 17.00 9.91
N LYS A 85 3.99 17.98 9.87
CA LYS A 85 3.94 18.99 8.81
C LYS A 85 5.15 19.91 8.77
N GLU A 86 5.96 19.94 9.81
CA GLU A 86 7.19 20.74 9.86
C GLU A 86 8.26 20.14 8.93
N ASN A 87 8.42 18.81 8.99
CA ASN A 87 9.47 18.10 8.27
C ASN A 87 8.98 17.50 6.96
N PHE A 88 7.68 17.25 6.81
CA PHE A 88 7.10 16.59 5.64
C PHE A 88 5.99 17.41 4.99
N GLU A 89 5.88 17.23 3.69
CA GLU A 89 4.72 17.63 2.90
C GLU A 89 4.15 16.35 2.27
N VAL A 90 2.92 16.00 2.67
CA VAL A 90 2.25 14.76 2.26
C VAL A 90 0.92 15.12 1.61
N GLN A 91 0.71 14.64 0.40
CA GLN A 91 -0.55 14.73 -0.31
C GLN A 91 -0.95 13.32 -0.72
N LEU A 92 -2.12 12.89 -0.29
CA LEU A 92 -2.71 11.61 -0.66
C LEU A 92 -3.95 11.88 -1.53
N THR A 93 -4.17 11.04 -2.52
CA THR A 93 -5.45 11.05 -3.22
C THR A 93 -6.57 10.58 -2.28
N PRO A 94 -7.82 10.99 -2.51
CA PRO A 94 -8.97 10.51 -1.73
C PRO A 94 -9.08 8.98 -1.71
N PHE A 95 -8.71 8.32 -2.80
CA PHE A 95 -8.74 6.86 -2.88
C PHE A 95 -7.73 6.21 -1.91
N LEU A 96 -6.47 6.62 -1.94
CA LEU A 96 -5.48 6.10 -1.00
C LEU A 96 -5.80 6.48 0.45
N GLN A 97 -6.36 7.67 0.66
CA GLN A 97 -6.79 8.14 1.98
C GLN A 97 -7.88 7.25 2.58
N ASN A 98 -8.90 6.88 1.79
CA ASN A 98 -9.95 5.97 2.21
C ASN A 98 -9.41 4.57 2.52
N ILE A 99 -8.51 4.05 1.68
CA ILE A 99 -7.84 2.75 1.92
C ILE A 99 -7.11 2.77 3.27
N CYS A 100 -6.27 3.76 3.50
CA CYS A 100 -5.52 3.90 4.75
C CYS A 100 -6.44 4.08 5.97
N GLN A 101 -7.51 4.84 5.83
CA GLN A 101 -8.50 5.05 6.89
C GLN A 101 -9.25 3.77 7.23
N SER A 102 -9.64 2.98 6.24
CA SER A 102 -10.32 1.69 6.44
C SER A 102 -9.42 0.70 7.17
N ILE A 103 -8.14 0.58 6.79
CA ILE A 103 -7.16 -0.24 7.51
C ILE A 103 -7.02 0.25 8.96
N ALA A 104 -6.90 1.55 9.18
CA ALA A 104 -6.68 2.11 10.50
C ALA A 104 -7.87 1.94 11.46
N THR A 105 -9.10 1.90 10.93
CA THR A 105 -10.32 1.86 11.75
C THR A 105 -10.92 0.47 11.86
N LYS A 106 -10.83 -0.34 10.81
CA LYS A 106 -11.45 -1.65 10.72
C LYS A 106 -10.44 -2.81 10.82
N GLY A 107 -9.14 -2.52 10.64
CA GLY A 107 -8.09 -3.53 10.54
C GLY A 107 -8.07 -4.29 9.22
N TRP A 108 -8.88 -3.87 8.24
CA TRP A 108 -8.95 -4.44 6.90
C TRP A 108 -9.49 -3.42 5.90
N VAL A 109 -9.29 -3.67 4.62
CA VAL A 109 -9.85 -2.85 3.54
C VAL A 109 -10.34 -3.74 2.40
N ASP A 110 -11.40 -3.30 1.74
CA ASP A 110 -11.86 -3.79 0.45
C ASP A 110 -11.63 -2.66 -0.56
N ILE A 111 -10.57 -2.80 -1.35
CA ILE A 111 -10.11 -1.74 -2.28
C ILE A 111 -11.17 -1.52 -3.37
N GLU A 112 -11.84 -2.57 -3.82
CA GLU A 112 -12.89 -2.51 -4.82
C GLU A 112 -14.10 -1.72 -4.31
N ASN A 113 -14.50 -1.93 -3.06
CA ASN A 113 -15.58 -1.17 -2.43
C ASN A 113 -15.22 0.31 -2.26
N GLU A 114 -14.01 0.64 -1.85
CA GLU A 114 -13.56 2.03 -1.75
C GLU A 114 -13.55 2.72 -3.13
N TYR A 115 -13.13 1.99 -4.16
CA TYR A 115 -13.19 2.48 -5.54
C TYR A 115 -14.65 2.75 -5.99
N TYR A 116 -15.56 1.80 -5.82
CA TYR A 116 -16.97 1.97 -6.18
C TYR A 116 -17.66 3.08 -5.40
N TYR A 117 -17.31 3.25 -4.13
CA TYR A 117 -17.81 4.35 -3.33
C TYR A 117 -17.43 5.70 -3.93
N LEU A 118 -16.15 5.90 -4.28
CA LEU A 118 -15.68 7.14 -4.90
C LEU A 118 -16.24 7.33 -6.32
N LEU A 119 -16.35 6.26 -7.11
CA LEU A 119 -16.93 6.31 -8.45
C LEU A 119 -18.38 6.80 -8.40
N ASN A 120 -19.17 6.31 -7.44
CA ASN A 120 -20.53 6.79 -7.23
C ASN A 120 -20.55 8.27 -6.83
N GLN A 121 -19.63 8.72 -5.99
CA GLN A 121 -19.52 10.13 -5.63
C GLN A 121 -19.21 11.02 -6.84
N CYS A 122 -18.31 10.59 -7.74
CA CYS A 122 -18.02 11.32 -8.98
C CYS A 122 -19.28 11.50 -9.85
N THR A 123 -20.24 10.59 -9.76
CA THR A 123 -21.48 10.65 -10.57
C THR A 123 -22.48 11.65 -10.00
N PHE A 124 -22.51 11.82 -8.68
CA PHE A 124 -23.56 12.62 -8.01
C PHE A 124 -23.08 13.97 -7.47
N SER A 125 -21.78 14.22 -7.42
CA SER A 125 -21.21 15.46 -6.90
C SER A 125 -19.94 15.82 -7.67
N PRO A 126 -19.70 17.11 -7.96
CA PRO A 126 -18.43 17.55 -8.54
C PRO A 126 -17.32 17.37 -7.51
N LEU A 127 -16.58 16.28 -7.63
CA LEU A 127 -15.36 16.04 -6.84
C LEU A 127 -14.17 16.78 -7.48
N PRO A 128 -13.11 17.06 -6.71
CA PRO A 128 -11.92 17.72 -7.23
C PRO A 128 -11.06 16.82 -8.14
N PHE A 129 -11.56 15.65 -8.53
CA PHE A 129 -10.91 14.69 -9.45
C PHE A 129 -11.95 14.05 -10.38
N GLU A 130 -11.49 13.62 -11.54
CA GLU A 130 -12.33 12.98 -12.55
C GLU A 130 -12.34 11.44 -12.37
N TYR A 131 -13.38 10.77 -12.89
CA TYR A 131 -13.45 9.31 -12.92
C TYR A 131 -12.24 8.69 -13.66
N LYS A 132 -11.64 9.42 -14.60
CA LYS A 132 -10.43 8.99 -15.32
C LYS A 132 -9.25 8.85 -14.37
N ASP A 133 -9.05 9.83 -13.49
CA ASP A 133 -7.97 9.79 -12.50
C ASP A 133 -8.15 8.62 -11.54
N LEU A 134 -9.40 8.36 -11.14
CA LEU A 134 -9.72 7.23 -10.27
C LEU A 134 -9.43 5.88 -10.96
N ASN A 135 -9.72 5.75 -12.26
CA ASN A 135 -9.40 4.56 -13.03
C ASN A 135 -7.87 4.36 -13.18
N GLU A 136 -7.12 5.43 -13.37
CA GLU A 136 -5.66 5.38 -13.42
C GLU A 136 -5.08 4.94 -12.07
N GLN A 137 -5.61 5.44 -10.97
CA GLN A 137 -5.22 5.05 -9.62
C GLN A 137 -5.52 3.56 -9.35
N LEU A 138 -6.69 3.06 -9.73
CA LEU A 138 -7.03 1.64 -9.59
C LEU A 138 -6.09 0.76 -10.44
N SER A 139 -5.83 1.14 -11.69
CA SER A 139 -4.91 0.41 -12.57
C SER A 139 -3.48 0.37 -12.00
N PHE A 140 -3.05 1.45 -11.38
CA PHE A 140 -1.76 1.49 -10.69
C PHE A 140 -1.73 0.54 -9.49
N ILE A 141 -2.77 0.58 -8.63
CA ILE A 141 -2.89 -0.35 -7.50
C ILE A 141 -2.83 -1.80 -7.98
N GLN A 142 -3.56 -2.15 -9.04
CA GLN A 142 -3.54 -3.50 -9.61
C GLN A 142 -2.13 -3.91 -10.06
N THR A 143 -1.40 -3.00 -10.71
CA THR A 143 -0.02 -3.24 -11.12
C THR A 143 0.90 -3.47 -9.93
N GLN A 144 0.81 -2.61 -8.91
CA GLN A 144 1.60 -2.73 -7.68
C GLN A 144 1.26 -4.00 -6.89
N LEU A 145 -0.01 -4.43 -6.88
CA LEU A 145 -0.44 -5.67 -6.25
C LEU A 145 0.19 -6.89 -6.95
N VAL A 146 0.24 -6.90 -8.29
CA VAL A 146 0.92 -7.97 -9.06
C VAL A 146 2.42 -8.02 -8.71
N GLU A 147 3.09 -6.88 -8.60
CA GLU A 147 4.50 -6.83 -8.19
C GLU A 147 4.69 -7.38 -6.77
N TYR A 148 3.82 -6.98 -5.84
CA TYR A 148 3.83 -7.48 -4.48
C TYR A 148 3.69 -9.00 -4.42
N LEU A 149 2.65 -9.56 -5.04
CA LEU A 149 2.39 -10.99 -5.05
C LEU A 149 3.52 -11.76 -5.73
N SER A 150 4.09 -11.22 -6.80
CA SER A 150 5.25 -11.80 -7.47
C SER A 150 6.47 -11.84 -6.55
N SER A 151 6.69 -10.80 -5.75
CA SER A 151 7.79 -10.77 -4.77
C SER A 151 7.66 -11.86 -3.71
N ILE A 152 6.44 -12.11 -3.22
CA ILE A 152 6.17 -13.19 -2.25
C ILE A 152 6.49 -14.57 -2.84
N CYS A 153 6.08 -14.81 -4.08
CA CYS A 153 6.32 -16.09 -4.77
C CYS A 153 7.81 -16.37 -5.00
N ILE A 154 8.60 -15.33 -5.30
CA ILE A 154 10.05 -15.48 -5.53
C ILE A 154 10.79 -15.81 -4.22
N PHE A 155 10.42 -15.19 -3.12
CA PHE A 155 11.06 -15.43 -1.81
C PHE A 155 10.72 -16.80 -1.21
N ARG A 156 9.58 -17.38 -1.57
CA ARG A 156 9.22 -18.75 -1.22
C ARG A 156 9.38 -19.65 -2.43
N ARG A 157 10.59 -20.09 -2.76
CA ARG A 157 10.79 -21.31 -3.55
C ARG A 157 10.19 -22.46 -2.74
N ILE A 158 8.90 -22.69 -2.90
CA ILE A 158 8.23 -23.90 -2.41
C ILE A 158 8.87 -25.04 -3.23
N PRO A 159 9.61 -25.98 -2.62
CA PRO A 159 10.04 -27.15 -3.34
C PRO A 159 8.76 -27.86 -3.80
N VAL A 160 8.59 -27.96 -5.10
CA VAL A 160 7.51 -28.76 -5.70
C VAL A 160 7.81 -30.19 -5.27
N GLN A 161 7.16 -30.62 -4.18
CA GLN A 161 7.16 -32.04 -3.83
C GLN A 161 6.32 -32.71 -4.92
N HIS A 162 7.01 -33.46 -5.77
CA HIS A 162 6.34 -34.36 -6.71
C HIS A 162 5.52 -35.36 -5.88
N PHE A 163 4.23 -35.16 -5.84
CA PHE A 163 3.30 -36.20 -5.42
C PHE A 163 3.38 -37.31 -6.48
N ARG A 164 3.97 -38.44 -6.09
CA ARG A 164 3.89 -39.70 -6.81
C ARG A 164 2.53 -40.34 -6.58
#